data_b6ac9d42d347ec04061f94ed0918d1c7
#
_entry.id   b6ac9d42d347ec04061f94ed0918d1c7
#
_cell.length_a   1.000
_cell.length_b   1.000
_cell.length_c   1.000
_cell.angle_alpha   90.00
_cell.angle_beta   90.00
_cell.angle_gamma   90.00
#
_symmetry.space_group_name_H-M   'P 1'
#
loop_
_entity.id
_entity.type
_entity.pdbx_description
1 polymer ?
#
loop_
_entity_poly.entity_id
_entity_poly.type
_entity_poly.pdbx_seq_one_letter_code
_entity_poly.pdbx_strand_id
1 'polypeptide(L)'
;SGSMEPVIARGSLLVVKPVDPSELKREDVITFIDPADPVRVVSHRIMDVVAGGSFITRGDANNTDDPKPVPAENILGKAEYAIPYAGYVLDFVQSTEGLIIAVLIPSLLIVVFEFRKLLQYVAMIEKEKNTGSVS
;
A
#
# COMPACT_ATOMS: atom_id res chain seq x y z
N SER A 1 2.49 9.56 -6.29
CA SER A 1 3.06 10.31 -7.42
C SER A 1 4.31 9.61 -7.92
N GLY A 2 4.75 9.89 -9.17
CA GLY A 2 5.98 9.32 -9.75
C GLY A 2 7.24 10.18 -9.53
N SER A 3 7.18 11.18 -8.65
CA SER A 3 8.30 12.12 -8.45
C SER A 3 9.57 11.50 -7.86
N MET A 4 9.47 10.31 -7.27
CA MET A 4 10.58 9.56 -6.69
C MET A 4 11.01 8.37 -7.55
N GLU A 5 10.49 8.25 -8.77
CA GLU A 5 10.97 7.21 -9.70
C GLU A 5 12.41 7.52 -10.17
N PRO A 6 13.23 6.50 -10.40
CA PRO A 6 12.94 5.08 -10.32
C PRO A 6 13.10 4.48 -8.90
N VAL A 7 13.62 5.23 -7.92
CA VAL A 7 13.97 4.70 -6.59
C VAL A 7 12.73 4.22 -5.82
N ILE A 8 11.63 4.97 -5.90
CA ILE A 8 10.34 4.58 -5.33
C ILE A 8 9.33 4.52 -6.47
N ALA A 9 8.98 3.32 -6.89
CA ALA A 9 8.02 3.11 -7.97
C ALA A 9 6.63 3.64 -7.58
N ARG A 10 5.88 4.12 -8.58
CA ARG A 10 4.48 4.51 -8.40
C ARG A 10 3.66 3.32 -7.86
N GLY A 11 2.75 3.58 -6.92
CA GLY A 11 1.96 2.53 -6.27
C GLY A 11 2.70 1.77 -5.17
N SER A 12 3.91 2.22 -4.77
CA SER A 12 4.58 1.70 -3.59
C SER A 12 3.93 2.20 -2.30
N LEU A 13 3.92 1.35 -1.27
CA LEU A 13 3.68 1.74 0.10
C LEU A 13 5.00 2.17 0.73
N LEU A 14 5.09 3.41 1.17
CA LEU A 14 6.28 3.95 1.82
C LEU A 14 6.16 3.83 3.33
N VAL A 15 7.12 3.18 3.96
CA VAL A 15 7.21 3.10 5.43
C VAL A 15 8.04 4.26 5.92
N VAL A 16 7.42 5.12 6.73
CA VAL A 16 7.99 6.36 7.25
C VAL A 16 8.15 6.22 8.76
N LYS A 17 9.36 6.52 9.25
CA LYS A 17 9.67 6.54 10.68
C LYS A 17 9.82 7.97 11.15
N PRO A 18 9.11 8.37 12.22
CA PRO A 18 9.35 9.66 12.85
C PRO A 18 10.81 9.77 13.31
N VAL A 19 11.46 10.87 13.00
CA VAL A 19 12.86 11.16 13.39
C VAL A 19 12.97 12.61 13.84
N ASP A 20 13.97 12.91 14.67
CA ASP A 20 14.31 14.27 15.00
C ASP A 20 14.88 14.98 13.76
N PRO A 21 14.35 16.15 13.35
CA PRO A 21 14.86 16.86 12.19
C PRO A 21 16.36 17.17 12.24
N SER A 22 16.96 17.26 13.42
CA SER A 22 18.39 17.47 13.61
C SER A 22 19.26 16.30 13.18
N GLU A 23 18.69 15.10 13.07
CA GLU A 23 19.38 13.88 12.62
C GLU A 23 19.34 13.70 11.10
N LEU A 24 18.52 14.50 10.40
CA LEU A 24 18.36 14.43 8.96
C LEU A 24 19.57 15.00 8.22
N LYS A 25 19.95 14.33 7.14
CA LYS A 25 21.11 14.64 6.33
C LYS A 25 20.74 14.74 4.85
N ARG A 26 21.66 15.29 4.06
CA ARG A 26 21.57 15.21 2.59
C ARG A 26 21.43 13.76 2.18
N GLU A 27 20.72 13.52 1.09
CA GLU A 27 20.39 12.23 0.50
C GLU A 27 19.31 11.44 1.26
N ASP A 28 18.88 11.84 2.46
CA ASP A 28 17.75 11.22 3.13
C ASP A 28 16.45 11.52 2.37
N VAL A 29 15.58 10.52 2.26
CA VAL A 29 14.23 10.72 1.74
C VAL A 29 13.31 11.01 2.92
N ILE A 30 12.64 12.15 2.88
CA ILE A 30 11.71 12.57 3.93
C ILE A 30 10.29 12.66 3.39
N THR A 31 9.34 12.43 4.26
CA THR A 31 7.92 12.67 4.02
C THR A 31 7.49 13.89 4.83
N PHE A 32 6.87 14.82 4.18
CA PHE A 32 6.50 16.12 4.77
C PHE A 32 5.17 16.65 4.21
N ILE A 33 4.59 17.61 4.95
CA ILE A 33 3.44 18.39 4.49
C ILE A 33 3.96 19.51 3.59
N ASP A 34 3.44 19.59 2.38
CA ASP A 34 3.87 20.59 1.38
C ASP A 34 3.66 22.02 1.93
N PRO A 35 4.71 22.87 2.02
CA PRO A 35 4.56 24.25 2.47
C PRO A 35 3.66 25.12 1.57
N ALA A 36 3.37 24.65 0.36
CA ALA A 36 2.46 25.34 -0.55
C ALA A 36 1.01 24.87 -0.46
N ASP A 37 0.79 23.62 0.04
CA ASP A 37 -0.52 22.98 0.15
C ASP A 37 -0.60 22.10 1.41
N PRO A 38 -1.18 22.59 2.51
CA PRO A 38 -1.22 21.87 3.80
C PRO A 38 -1.98 20.54 3.79
N VAL A 39 -2.74 20.24 2.75
CA VAL A 39 -3.46 18.97 2.60
C VAL A 39 -2.59 17.93 1.88
N ARG A 40 -1.55 18.39 1.19
CA ARG A 40 -0.70 17.54 0.37
C ARG A 40 0.49 17.00 1.16
N VAL A 41 0.62 15.68 1.22
CA VAL A 41 1.80 14.98 1.74
C VAL A 41 2.70 14.59 0.59
N VAL A 42 3.98 14.92 0.70
CA VAL A 42 5.00 14.71 -0.33
C VAL A 42 6.18 13.93 0.27
N SER A 43 6.80 13.08 -0.53
CA SER A 43 8.07 12.42 -0.16
C SER A 43 9.11 12.76 -1.21
N HIS A 44 10.17 13.47 -0.79
CA HIS A 44 11.28 13.88 -1.64
C HIS A 44 12.61 13.70 -0.92
N ARG A 45 13.69 13.78 -1.68
CA ARG A 45 15.06 13.66 -1.17
C ARG A 45 15.59 15.02 -0.72
N ILE A 46 16.28 15.04 0.41
CA ILE A 46 17.00 16.23 0.90
C ILE A 46 18.22 16.47 0.00
N MET A 47 18.23 17.61 -0.65
CA MET A 47 19.33 18.08 -1.47
C MET A 47 20.32 18.93 -0.66
N ASP A 48 19.80 19.74 0.26
CA ASP A 48 20.61 20.56 1.14
C ASP A 48 19.89 20.92 2.44
N VAL A 49 20.65 21.27 3.46
CA VAL A 49 20.14 21.76 4.74
C VAL A 49 20.47 23.23 4.86
N VAL A 50 19.44 24.06 5.01
CA VAL A 50 19.58 25.52 5.08
C VAL A 50 19.75 25.98 6.52
N ALA A 51 20.51 27.04 6.73
CA ALA A 51 20.61 27.71 8.01
C ALA A 51 19.20 28.09 8.54
N GLY A 52 18.88 27.69 9.77
CA GLY A 52 17.55 27.86 10.36
C GLY A 52 16.72 26.58 10.41
N GLY A 53 17.28 25.43 10.01
CA GLY A 53 16.64 24.11 10.17
C GLY A 53 15.57 23.80 9.12
N SER A 54 15.66 24.44 7.95
CA SER A 54 14.81 24.12 6.79
C SER A 54 15.60 23.26 5.79
N PHE A 55 14.88 22.51 4.95
CA PHE A 55 15.46 21.54 4.02
C PHE A 55 15.08 21.89 2.58
N ILE A 56 16.07 21.90 1.68
CA ILE A 56 15.82 21.95 0.25
C ILE A 56 15.61 20.51 -0.21
N THR A 57 14.48 20.25 -0.87
CA THR A 57 14.08 18.92 -1.30
C THR A 57 13.89 18.88 -2.81
N ARG A 58 14.00 17.64 -3.36
CA ARG A 58 13.73 17.36 -4.77
C ARG A 58 13.25 15.92 -4.95
N GLY A 59 12.27 15.72 -5.81
CA GLY A 59 11.90 14.38 -6.26
C GLY A 59 12.97 13.79 -7.17
N ASP A 60 13.28 12.51 -7.04
CA ASP A 60 14.32 11.84 -7.82
C ASP A 60 14.08 11.89 -9.34
N ALA A 61 12.81 11.99 -9.76
CA ALA A 61 12.43 12.16 -11.15
C ALA A 61 12.40 13.64 -11.62
N ASN A 62 12.63 14.59 -10.72
CA ASN A 62 12.56 16.02 -11.04
C ASN A 62 13.94 16.57 -11.38
N ASN A 63 13.99 17.53 -12.32
CA ASN A 63 15.23 18.20 -12.73
C ASN A 63 15.59 19.43 -11.88
N THR A 64 14.65 19.92 -11.08
CA THR A 64 14.80 21.14 -10.27
C THR A 64 14.38 20.86 -8.83
N ASP A 65 14.98 21.61 -7.92
CA ASP A 65 14.61 21.60 -6.51
C ASP A 65 13.18 22.14 -6.31
N ASP A 66 12.55 21.74 -5.20
CA ASP A 66 11.25 22.24 -4.85
C ASP A 66 11.30 23.75 -4.59
N PRO A 67 10.27 24.51 -5.00
CA PRO A 67 10.32 25.98 -5.00
C PRO A 67 10.36 26.60 -3.61
N LYS A 68 9.96 25.87 -2.57
CA LYS A 68 9.97 26.32 -1.18
C LYS A 68 10.73 25.35 -0.29
N PRO A 69 11.67 25.84 0.54
CA PRO A 69 12.28 25.00 1.56
C PRO A 69 11.22 24.43 2.52
N VAL A 70 11.46 23.21 2.97
CA VAL A 70 10.58 22.51 3.92
C VAL A 70 11.02 22.85 5.34
N PRO A 71 10.18 23.51 6.16
CA PRO A 71 10.47 23.73 7.56
C PRO A 71 10.49 22.41 8.34
N ALA A 72 11.29 22.34 9.41
CA ALA A 72 11.40 21.15 10.25
C ALA A 72 10.06 20.67 10.82
N GLU A 73 9.18 21.60 11.15
CA GLU A 73 7.82 21.34 11.67
C GLU A 73 6.88 20.65 10.70
N ASN A 74 7.15 20.75 9.40
CA ASN A 74 6.34 20.09 8.38
C ASN A 74 6.76 18.64 8.13
N ILE A 75 7.89 18.19 8.69
CA ILE A 75 8.44 16.84 8.45
C ILE A 75 7.68 15.83 9.29
N LEU A 76 7.12 14.83 8.64
CA LEU A 76 6.44 13.71 9.27
C LEU A 76 7.41 12.58 9.64
N GLY A 77 8.51 12.44 8.91
CA GLY A 77 9.55 11.47 9.18
C GLY A 77 10.44 11.15 7.99
N LYS A 78 11.34 10.20 8.20
CA LYS A 78 12.27 9.68 7.19
C LYS A 78 11.71 8.39 6.61
N ALA A 79 11.81 8.23 5.30
CA ALA A 79 11.47 7.00 4.61
C ALA A 79 12.55 5.94 4.90
N GLU A 80 12.12 4.78 5.42
CA GLU A 80 13.02 3.66 5.68
C GLU A 80 13.07 2.69 4.50
N TYR A 81 11.90 2.28 4.01
CA TYR A 81 11.79 1.38 2.85
C TYR A 81 10.46 1.56 2.14
N ALA A 82 10.44 1.15 0.89
CA ALA A 82 9.26 1.16 0.05
C ALA A 82 8.90 -0.27 -0.37
N ILE A 83 7.64 -0.63 -0.22
CA ILE A 83 7.10 -1.92 -0.67
C ILE A 83 6.43 -1.69 -2.01
N PRO A 84 7.03 -2.15 -3.12
CA PRO A 84 6.49 -1.90 -4.45
C PRO A 84 5.12 -2.58 -4.61
N TYR A 85 4.23 -1.94 -5.34
CA TYR A 85 2.87 -2.39 -5.65
C TYR A 85 1.91 -2.54 -4.46
N ALA A 86 2.38 -2.47 -3.22
CA ALA A 86 1.54 -2.64 -2.03
C ALA A 86 0.46 -1.57 -1.90
N GLY A 87 0.72 -0.35 -2.40
CA GLY A 87 -0.28 0.71 -2.47
C GLY A 87 -1.48 0.33 -3.35
N TYR A 88 -1.24 -0.28 -4.51
CA TYR A 88 -2.33 -0.73 -5.39
C TYR A 88 -3.19 -1.82 -4.75
N VAL A 89 -2.58 -2.73 -3.98
CA VAL A 89 -3.31 -3.76 -3.24
C VAL A 89 -4.19 -3.11 -2.17
N LEU A 90 -3.67 -2.15 -1.43
CA LEU A 90 -4.44 -1.41 -0.41
C LEU A 90 -5.58 -0.62 -1.03
N ASP A 91 -5.32 0.10 -2.12
CA ASP A 91 -6.35 0.86 -2.85
C ASP A 91 -7.46 -0.07 -3.35
N PHE A 92 -7.09 -1.24 -3.89
CA PHE A 92 -8.05 -2.24 -4.35
C PHE A 92 -8.90 -2.78 -3.18
N VAL A 93 -8.28 -3.18 -2.07
CA VAL A 93 -9.00 -3.72 -0.90
C VAL A 93 -9.92 -2.67 -0.27
N GLN A 94 -9.55 -1.40 -0.31
CA GLN A 94 -10.37 -0.30 0.20
C GLN A 94 -11.43 0.19 -0.79
N SER A 95 -11.34 -0.23 -2.04
CA SER A 95 -12.37 0.09 -3.05
C SER A 95 -13.64 -0.73 -2.82
N THR A 96 -14.78 -0.20 -3.26
CA THR A 96 -16.07 -0.91 -3.18
C THR A 96 -16.03 -2.23 -3.95
N GLU A 97 -15.40 -2.22 -5.13
CA GLU A 97 -15.22 -3.39 -5.99
C GLU A 97 -14.33 -4.44 -5.31
N GLY A 98 -13.22 -4.01 -4.71
CA GLY A 98 -12.30 -4.90 -3.99
C GLY A 98 -12.95 -5.56 -2.78
N LEU A 99 -13.72 -4.80 -2.01
CA LEU A 99 -14.48 -5.32 -0.88
C LEU A 99 -15.53 -6.35 -1.31
N ILE A 100 -16.30 -6.06 -2.36
CA ILE A 100 -17.29 -6.99 -2.92
C ILE A 100 -16.61 -8.28 -3.36
N ILE A 101 -15.51 -8.20 -4.09
CA ILE A 101 -14.76 -9.36 -4.58
C ILE A 101 -14.19 -10.18 -3.40
N ALA A 102 -13.63 -9.52 -2.39
CA ALA A 102 -13.08 -10.15 -1.20
C ALA A 102 -14.14 -10.92 -0.38
N VAL A 103 -15.40 -10.53 -0.45
CA VAL A 103 -16.51 -11.24 0.20
C VAL A 103 -17.12 -12.30 -0.71
N LEU A 104 -17.34 -11.99 -1.99
CA LEU A 104 -18.03 -12.89 -2.92
C LEU A 104 -17.20 -14.14 -3.24
N ILE A 105 -15.89 -14.01 -3.45
CA ILE A 105 -15.05 -15.15 -3.83
C ILE A 105 -15.03 -16.23 -2.73
N PRO A 106 -14.70 -15.93 -1.45
CA PRO A 106 -14.73 -16.92 -0.39
C PRO A 106 -16.11 -17.51 -0.18
N SER A 107 -17.17 -16.69 -0.24
CA SER A 107 -18.55 -17.14 -0.08
C SER A 107 -18.94 -18.15 -1.17
N LEU A 108 -18.60 -17.86 -2.42
CA LEU A 108 -18.86 -18.76 -3.54
C LEU A 108 -18.10 -20.08 -3.40
N LEU A 109 -16.84 -20.03 -2.96
CA LEU A 109 -16.04 -21.23 -2.72
C LEU A 109 -16.69 -22.11 -1.64
N ILE A 110 -17.15 -21.52 -0.53
CA ILE A 110 -17.85 -22.26 0.52
C ILE A 110 -19.11 -22.92 -0.04
N VAL A 111 -19.92 -22.21 -0.79
CA VAL A 111 -21.15 -22.75 -1.40
C VAL A 111 -20.81 -23.93 -2.34
N VAL A 112 -19.80 -23.79 -3.19
CA VAL A 112 -19.36 -24.86 -4.10
C VAL A 112 -18.87 -26.07 -3.32
N PHE A 113 -18.08 -25.88 -2.25
CA PHE A 113 -17.60 -26.98 -1.41
C PHE A 113 -18.74 -27.72 -0.71
N GLU A 114 -19.68 -27.00 -0.12
CA GLU A 114 -20.84 -27.63 0.55
C GLU A 114 -21.75 -28.32 -0.46
N PHE A 115 -21.97 -27.75 -1.63
CA PHE A 115 -22.74 -28.40 -2.68
C PHE A 115 -22.08 -29.71 -3.18
N ARG A 116 -20.77 -29.72 -3.35
CA ARG A 116 -20.04 -30.95 -3.72
C ARG A 116 -20.15 -32.03 -2.65
N LYS A 117 -20.06 -31.66 -1.37
CA LYS A 117 -20.31 -32.61 -0.25
C LYS A 117 -21.73 -33.19 -0.32
N LEU A 118 -22.71 -32.35 -0.53
CA LEU A 118 -24.10 -32.78 -0.62
C LEU A 118 -24.31 -33.80 -1.74
N LEU A 119 -23.74 -33.57 -2.93
CA LEU A 119 -23.80 -34.51 -4.05
C LEU A 119 -23.12 -35.84 -3.72
N GLN A 120 -21.99 -35.81 -3.00
CA GLN A 120 -21.31 -37.03 -2.56
C GLN A 120 -22.17 -37.84 -1.57
N TYR A 121 -22.82 -37.17 -0.60
CA TYR A 121 -23.74 -37.80 0.34
C TYR A 121 -24.91 -38.47 -0.38
N VAL A 122 -25.55 -37.77 -1.32
CA VAL A 122 -26.66 -38.34 -2.12
C VAL A 122 -26.21 -39.55 -2.90
N ALA A 123 -25.05 -39.49 -3.55
CA ALA A 123 -24.49 -40.63 -4.30
C ALA A 123 -24.19 -41.86 -3.40
N MET A 124 -23.71 -41.62 -2.18
CA MET A 124 -23.48 -42.70 -1.20
C MET A 124 -24.76 -43.36 -0.75
N ILE A 125 -25.82 -42.60 -0.44
CA ILE A 125 -27.13 -43.13 -0.03
C ILE A 125 -27.77 -43.94 -1.16
N GLU A 126 -27.67 -43.49 -2.41
CA GLU A 126 -28.19 -44.19 -3.58
C GLU A 126 -27.47 -45.53 -3.81
N LYS A 127 -26.15 -45.56 -3.58
CA LYS A 127 -25.35 -46.79 -3.67
C LYS A 127 -25.70 -47.81 -2.58
N GLU A 128 -25.95 -47.40 -1.36
CA GLU A 128 -26.39 -48.23 -0.25
C GLU A 128 -27.79 -48.84 -0.54
N LYS A 129 -28.70 -48.04 -1.06
CA LYS A 129 -30.05 -48.50 -1.41
C LYS A 129 -30.07 -49.54 -2.51
N ASN A 130 -29.20 -49.37 -3.50
CA ASN A 130 -29.05 -50.37 -4.58
C ASN A 130 -28.37 -51.67 -4.14
N THR A 131 -27.47 -51.62 -3.15
CA THR A 131 -26.78 -52.80 -2.63
C THR A 131 -27.65 -53.58 -1.62
N GLY A 132 -28.52 -52.90 -0.88
CA GLY A 132 -29.46 -53.54 0.06
C GLY A 132 -30.68 -54.19 -0.58
N SER A 133 -30.94 -53.95 -1.87
CA SER A 133 -32.09 -54.52 -2.62
C SER A 133 -31.75 -55.85 -3.31
N VAL A 134 -30.55 -56.40 -3.14
CA VAL A 134 -30.06 -57.66 -3.76
C VAL A 134 -29.94 -58.80 -2.74
N SER A 135 -30.62 -58.69 -1.59
CA SER A 135 -30.72 -59.78 -0.59
C SER A 135 -32.09 -60.43 -0.61
#